data_caef353879cf6cfcd7bffded57366b07
#
_entry.id   caef353879cf6cfcd7bffded57366b07
#
_cell.length_a   1.000
_cell.length_b   1.000
_cell.length_c   1.000
_cell.angle_alpha   90.00
_cell.angle_beta   90.00
_cell.angle_gamma   90.00
#
_symmetry.space_group_name_H-M   'P 1'
#
loop_
_entity.id
_entity.type
_entity.pdbx_description
1 polymer ?
#
loop_
_entity_poly.entity_id
_entity_poly.type
_entity_poly.pdbx_seq_one_letter_code
_entity_poly.pdbx_strand_id
1 'polypeptide(L)'
;AAASVTGGGRGSGRWYLVLAMVLLALYIIVSISLYMSGRSEVLEKGFGPQGVTYHQVQMILLNMESAISALESLLEPRQYEALRRGYSSLREKIGFTTPFGRYFVPAVVEMEQAISNRLEELHQDLEKLSRLEDKGPTLEKIESEMQAILGLIRSREQLINQETVG
;
A
#
# COMPACT_ATOMS: atom_id res chain seq x y z
N ALA A 1 74.25 -31.51 2.06
CA ALA A 1 73.14 -31.20 1.16
C ALA A 1 71.91 -30.77 1.97
N ALA A 2 71.69 -29.51 2.02
CA ALA A 2 70.51 -28.93 2.67
C ALA A 2 69.53 -28.47 1.57
N ALA A 3 68.36 -29.03 1.54
CA ALA A 3 67.28 -28.58 0.68
C ALA A 3 66.31 -27.78 1.53
N SER A 4 66.29 -26.48 1.34
CA SER A 4 65.32 -25.57 1.91
C SER A 4 64.02 -25.61 1.08
N VAL A 5 62.93 -26.04 1.71
CA VAL A 5 61.58 -25.94 1.16
C VAL A 5 60.95 -24.70 1.82
N THR A 6 61.00 -23.59 1.13
CA THR A 6 60.18 -22.39 1.44
C THR A 6 59.37 -22.06 0.20
N GLY A 7 58.11 -22.35 0.22
CA GLY A 7 57.24 -21.97 -0.86
C GLY A 7 55.80 -22.33 -0.59
N GLY A 8 54.98 -21.35 -0.27
CA GLY A 8 53.54 -21.53 -0.42
C GLY A 8 52.66 -21.15 0.75
N GLY A 9 52.70 -19.87 1.17
CA GLY A 9 51.82 -19.43 2.20
C GLY A 9 51.10 -18.08 1.96
N ARG A 10 51.23 -17.51 0.77
CA ARG A 10 50.67 -16.14 0.49
C ARG A 10 49.40 -16.07 -0.36
N GLY A 11 48.94 -17.20 -0.90
CA GLY A 11 47.75 -17.26 -1.74
C GLY A 11 46.45 -17.59 -0.98
N SER A 12 46.56 -18.39 0.09
CA SER A 12 45.37 -18.89 0.79
C SER A 12 44.64 -17.79 1.60
N GLY A 13 45.32 -16.84 2.19
CA GLY A 13 44.70 -15.79 3.01
C GLY A 13 43.79 -14.83 2.21
N ARG A 14 44.14 -14.56 0.96
CA ARG A 14 43.32 -13.68 0.09
C ARG A 14 42.03 -14.34 -0.34
N TRP A 15 42.03 -15.65 -0.58
CA TRP A 15 40.85 -16.43 -0.92
C TRP A 15 39.86 -16.51 0.25
N TYR A 16 40.35 -16.64 1.49
CA TYR A 16 39.49 -16.61 2.69
C TYR A 16 38.86 -15.25 2.88
N LEU A 17 39.55 -14.14 2.60
CA LEU A 17 38.99 -12.80 2.66
C LEU A 17 37.88 -12.60 1.61
N VAL A 18 38.11 -13.05 0.37
CA VAL A 18 37.10 -12.98 -0.70
C VAL A 18 35.87 -13.80 -0.33
N LEU A 19 36.07 -15.02 0.15
CA LEU A 19 35.00 -15.92 0.56
C LEU A 19 34.19 -15.30 1.74
N ALA A 20 34.88 -14.73 2.72
CA ALA A 20 34.24 -14.06 3.87
C ALA A 20 33.41 -12.85 3.42
N MET A 21 33.91 -12.04 2.48
CA MET A 21 33.16 -10.89 1.92
C MET A 21 31.92 -11.33 1.16
N VAL A 22 32.00 -12.41 0.38
CA VAL A 22 30.85 -12.96 -0.35
C VAL A 22 29.79 -13.52 0.62
N LEU A 23 30.21 -14.24 1.65
CA LEU A 23 29.30 -14.75 2.68
C LEU A 23 28.65 -13.62 3.47
N LEU A 24 29.39 -12.56 3.80
CA LEU A 24 28.85 -11.39 4.47
C LEU A 24 27.80 -10.67 3.60
N ALA A 25 28.09 -10.50 2.30
CA ALA A 25 27.14 -9.90 1.35
C ALA A 25 25.86 -10.72 1.22
N LEU A 26 25.97 -12.04 1.10
CA LEU A 26 24.82 -12.96 1.07
C LEU A 26 24.03 -12.89 2.37
N TYR A 27 24.69 -12.86 3.52
CA TYR A 27 24.03 -12.71 4.82
C TYR A 27 23.23 -11.40 4.91
N ILE A 28 23.79 -10.30 4.45
CA ILE A 28 23.10 -9.00 4.45
C ILE A 28 21.87 -9.04 3.52
N ILE A 29 22.02 -9.62 2.30
CA ILE A 29 20.90 -9.73 1.36
C ILE A 29 19.77 -10.60 1.93
N VAL A 30 20.12 -11.76 2.52
CA VAL A 30 19.13 -12.65 3.16
C VAL A 30 18.47 -11.97 4.36
N SER A 31 19.26 -11.26 5.19
CA SER A 31 18.72 -10.52 6.35
C SER A 31 17.77 -9.41 5.94
N ILE A 32 18.09 -8.65 4.87
CA ILE A 32 17.20 -7.62 4.34
C ILE A 32 15.93 -8.25 3.75
N SER A 33 16.07 -9.36 2.99
CA SER A 33 14.92 -10.09 2.44
C SER A 33 14.00 -10.63 3.53
N LEU A 34 14.56 -11.24 4.58
CA LEU A 34 13.80 -11.74 5.73
C LEU A 34 13.14 -10.58 6.52
N TYR A 35 13.86 -9.46 6.68
CA TYR A 35 13.31 -8.29 7.35
C TYR A 35 12.16 -7.66 6.57
N MET A 36 12.26 -7.59 5.24
CA MET A 36 11.19 -7.10 4.38
C MET A 36 10.03 -8.09 4.26
N SER A 37 10.30 -9.39 4.14
CA SER A 37 9.27 -10.44 4.16
C SER A 37 8.58 -10.54 5.51
N GLY A 38 9.34 -10.49 6.61
CA GLY A 38 8.77 -10.50 7.96
C GLY A 38 7.94 -9.26 8.26
N ARG A 39 8.25 -8.13 7.63
CA ARG A 39 7.47 -6.90 7.81
C ARG A 39 6.14 -6.95 7.05
N SER A 40 6.09 -7.58 5.88
CA SER A 40 4.83 -7.82 5.17
C SER A 40 3.98 -8.89 5.87
N GLU A 41 4.58 -9.98 6.38
CA GLU A 41 3.84 -11.00 7.14
C GLU A 41 3.40 -10.52 8.54
N VAL A 42 4.17 -9.65 9.19
CA VAL A 42 3.77 -9.05 10.48
C VAL A 42 2.65 -8.04 10.29
N LEU A 43 2.60 -7.34 9.17
CA LEU A 43 1.46 -6.50 8.79
C LEU A 43 0.23 -7.36 8.43
N GLU A 44 0.40 -8.55 7.83
CA GLU A 44 -0.69 -9.47 7.54
C GLU A 44 -1.13 -10.32 8.75
N LYS A 45 -0.22 -10.72 9.64
CA LYS A 45 -0.52 -11.58 10.80
C LYS A 45 -0.76 -10.82 12.11
N GLY A 46 -0.41 -9.52 12.16
CA GLY A 46 -0.71 -8.65 13.30
C GLY A 46 -2.15 -8.17 13.38
N PHE A 47 -2.90 -8.36 12.31
CA PHE A 47 -4.34 -8.16 12.27
C PHE A 47 -5.01 -9.54 12.37
N GLY A 48 -5.21 -9.99 13.60
CA GLY A 48 -6.30 -10.89 13.91
C GLY A 48 -7.61 -10.33 13.34
N PRO A 49 -8.79 -10.85 13.61
CA PRO A 49 -10.06 -10.39 13.05
C PRO A 49 -10.42 -8.93 13.42
N GLN A 50 -9.44 -8.11 13.66
CA GLN A 50 -9.54 -6.68 13.85
C GLN A 50 -9.63 -6.06 12.47
N GLY A 51 -10.81 -5.55 12.14
CA GLY A 51 -11.10 -4.91 10.87
C GLY A 51 -10.17 -3.74 10.52
N VAL A 52 -10.39 -3.17 9.36
CA VAL A 52 -9.67 -2.00 8.86
C VAL A 52 -9.67 -0.88 9.91
N THR A 53 -8.48 -0.36 10.23
CA THR A 53 -8.37 0.75 11.18
C THR A 53 -8.55 2.09 10.47
N TYR A 54 -9.10 3.08 11.20
CA TYR A 54 -9.20 4.45 10.70
C TYR A 54 -7.86 5.00 10.20
N HIS A 55 -6.77 4.67 10.89
CA HIS A 55 -5.43 5.09 10.49
C HIS A 55 -5.00 4.54 9.11
N GLN A 56 -5.31 3.28 8.81
CA GLN A 56 -5.01 2.70 7.49
C GLN A 56 -5.73 3.45 6.38
N VAL A 57 -7.02 3.71 6.56
CA VAL A 57 -7.82 4.47 5.57
C VAL A 57 -7.25 5.88 5.37
N GLN A 58 -6.86 6.56 6.45
CA GLN A 58 -6.24 7.89 6.36
C GLN A 58 -4.91 7.86 5.61
N MET A 59 -4.08 6.83 5.81
CA MET A 59 -2.82 6.68 5.07
C MET A 59 -3.05 6.46 3.58
N ILE A 60 -4.04 5.64 3.19
CA ILE A 60 -4.40 5.44 1.78
C ILE A 60 -4.85 6.77 1.17
N LEU A 61 -5.71 7.53 1.85
CA LEU A 61 -6.18 8.83 1.38
C LEU A 61 -5.03 9.83 1.20
N LEU A 62 -4.07 9.89 2.11
CA LEU A 62 -2.90 10.76 1.97
C LEU A 62 -2.03 10.37 0.76
N ASN A 63 -1.84 9.08 0.52
CA ASN A 63 -1.11 8.59 -0.64
C ASN A 63 -1.84 8.94 -1.94
N MET A 64 -3.17 8.80 -1.97
CA MET A 64 -4.00 9.21 -3.11
C MET A 64 -3.90 10.72 -3.38
N GLU A 65 -3.91 11.55 -2.34
CA GLU A 65 -3.75 13.01 -2.48
C GLU A 65 -2.40 13.36 -3.13
N SER A 66 -1.33 12.69 -2.71
CA SER A 66 -0.01 12.83 -3.31
C SER A 66 0.00 12.40 -4.78
N ALA A 67 -0.61 11.26 -5.10
CA ALA A 67 -0.72 10.76 -6.47
C ALA A 67 -1.52 11.72 -7.37
N ILE A 68 -2.63 12.24 -6.89
CA ILE A 68 -3.46 13.23 -7.62
C ILE A 68 -2.68 14.52 -7.86
N SER A 69 -1.96 15.02 -6.85
CA SER A 69 -1.15 16.23 -7.00
C SER A 69 -0.06 16.08 -8.06
N ALA A 70 0.52 14.89 -8.19
CA ALA A 70 1.51 14.60 -9.25
C ALA A 70 0.91 14.60 -10.67
N LEU A 71 -0.42 14.45 -10.80
CA LEU A 71 -1.13 14.45 -12.08
C LEU A 71 -1.49 15.86 -12.59
N GLU A 72 -1.30 16.91 -11.79
CA GLU A 72 -1.68 18.28 -12.15
C GLU A 72 -1.06 18.74 -13.47
N SER A 73 0.21 18.43 -13.71
CA SER A 73 0.92 18.78 -14.94
C SER A 73 0.70 17.81 -16.11
N LEU A 74 0.09 16.66 -15.84
CA LEU A 74 -0.08 15.55 -16.80
C LEU A 74 -1.50 15.43 -17.38
N LEU A 75 -2.47 16.09 -16.76
CA LEU A 75 -3.88 16.08 -17.16
C LEU A 75 -4.31 17.43 -17.72
N GLU A 76 -5.36 17.42 -18.53
CA GLU A 76 -6.03 18.65 -18.90
C GLU A 76 -6.66 19.31 -17.66
N PRO A 77 -6.71 20.65 -17.57
CA PRO A 77 -7.23 21.34 -16.38
C PRO A 77 -8.64 20.90 -15.96
N ARG A 78 -9.51 20.61 -16.92
CA ARG A 78 -10.88 20.12 -16.65
C ARG A 78 -10.88 18.72 -16.04
N GLN A 79 -10.03 17.83 -16.55
CA GLN A 79 -9.90 16.45 -16.07
C GLN A 79 -9.31 16.45 -14.64
N TYR A 80 -8.28 17.25 -14.42
CA TYR A 80 -7.66 17.38 -13.10
C TYR A 80 -8.64 17.93 -12.05
N GLU A 81 -9.41 18.95 -12.39
CA GLU A 81 -10.43 19.50 -11.48
C GLU A 81 -11.57 18.51 -11.19
N ALA A 82 -12.00 17.72 -12.19
CA ALA A 82 -13.01 16.69 -11.98
C ALA A 82 -12.50 15.60 -11.03
N LEU A 83 -11.28 15.12 -11.26
CA LEU A 83 -10.61 14.14 -10.41
C LEU A 83 -10.45 14.66 -8.98
N ARG A 84 -9.97 15.89 -8.82
CA ARG A 84 -9.78 16.53 -7.50
C ARG A 84 -11.11 16.72 -6.75
N ARG A 85 -12.17 17.09 -7.45
CA ARG A 85 -13.52 17.22 -6.84
C ARG A 85 -14.05 15.86 -6.38
N GLY A 86 -13.90 14.82 -7.21
CA GLY A 86 -14.29 13.45 -6.85
C GLY A 86 -13.56 12.96 -5.60
N TYR A 87 -12.25 13.15 -5.56
CA TYR A 87 -11.42 12.82 -4.40
C TYR A 87 -11.81 13.62 -3.15
N SER A 88 -12.02 14.94 -3.27
CA SER A 88 -12.42 15.78 -2.14
C SER A 88 -13.75 15.33 -1.54
N SER A 89 -14.72 14.98 -2.39
CA SER A 89 -16.02 14.44 -1.96
C SER A 89 -15.87 13.10 -1.23
N LEU A 90 -14.99 12.20 -1.73
CA LEU A 90 -14.69 10.92 -1.09
C LEU A 90 -14.04 11.11 0.28
N ARG A 91 -13.01 11.96 0.35
CA ARG A 91 -12.29 12.27 1.59
C ARG A 91 -13.21 12.91 2.65
N GLU A 92 -14.02 13.86 2.23
CA GLU A 92 -15.00 14.53 3.09
C GLU A 92 -16.01 13.51 3.64
N LYS A 93 -16.56 12.65 2.77
CA LYS A 93 -17.50 11.62 3.19
C LYS A 93 -16.90 10.65 4.20
N ILE A 94 -15.67 10.17 3.97
CA ILE A 94 -14.95 9.31 4.93
C ILE A 94 -14.70 10.04 6.26
N GLY A 95 -14.39 11.34 6.21
CA GLY A 95 -14.16 12.15 7.41
C GLY A 95 -15.38 12.35 8.28
N PHE A 96 -16.58 12.34 7.68
CA PHE A 96 -17.87 12.51 8.39
C PHE A 96 -18.57 11.21 8.76
N THR A 97 -18.04 10.06 8.33
CA THR A 97 -18.61 8.76 8.70
C THR A 97 -18.09 8.29 10.06
N THR A 98 -18.78 7.33 10.63
CA THR A 98 -18.32 6.63 11.84
C THR A 98 -16.91 6.08 11.61
N PRO A 99 -15.94 6.27 12.52
CA PRO A 99 -14.57 5.81 12.35
C PRO A 99 -14.50 4.31 12.04
N PHE A 100 -13.65 3.94 11.09
CA PHE A 100 -13.37 2.55 10.73
C PHE A 100 -12.77 1.78 11.91
N GLY A 101 -13.09 0.50 12.03
CA GLY A 101 -12.60 -0.38 13.09
C GLY A 101 -13.24 -0.15 14.46
N ARG A 102 -14.32 0.62 14.54
CA ARG A 102 -15.04 0.87 15.78
C ARG A 102 -16.08 -0.22 16.09
N TYR A 103 -16.66 -0.83 15.08
CA TYR A 103 -17.68 -1.86 15.21
C TYR A 103 -17.15 -3.20 14.77
N PHE A 104 -17.35 -4.23 15.61
CA PHE A 104 -16.88 -5.59 15.37
C PHE A 104 -17.98 -6.53 14.88
N VAL A 105 -19.06 -5.98 14.32
CA VAL A 105 -20.11 -6.75 13.65
C VAL A 105 -19.54 -7.31 12.35
N PRO A 106 -19.63 -8.64 12.09
CA PRO A 106 -19.00 -9.26 10.93
C PRO A 106 -19.34 -8.58 9.60
N ALA A 107 -20.61 -8.25 9.37
CA ALA A 107 -21.05 -7.57 8.15
C ALA A 107 -20.43 -6.17 7.97
N VAL A 108 -20.22 -5.43 9.06
CA VAL A 108 -19.55 -4.13 9.05
C VAL A 108 -18.06 -4.29 8.76
N VAL A 109 -17.41 -5.26 9.39
CA VAL A 109 -15.99 -5.58 9.20
C VAL A 109 -15.72 -6.00 7.75
N GLU A 110 -16.55 -6.87 7.17
CA GLU A 110 -16.43 -7.27 5.76
C GLU A 110 -16.59 -6.08 4.80
N MET A 111 -17.51 -5.17 5.09
CA MET A 111 -17.73 -3.99 4.27
C MET A 111 -16.58 -2.98 4.42
N GLU A 112 -16.04 -2.79 5.60
CA GLU A 112 -14.84 -1.97 5.84
C GLU A 112 -13.63 -2.51 5.08
N GLN A 113 -13.45 -3.83 5.06
CA GLN A 113 -12.39 -4.48 4.29
C GLN A 113 -12.59 -4.28 2.79
N ALA A 114 -13.84 -4.43 2.30
CA ALA A 114 -14.15 -4.17 0.89
C ALA A 114 -13.87 -2.71 0.49
N ILE A 115 -14.22 -1.75 1.33
CA ILE A 115 -13.93 -0.33 1.11
C ILE A 115 -12.41 -0.09 1.08
N SER A 116 -11.68 -0.63 2.03
CA SER A 116 -10.21 -0.48 2.11
C SER A 116 -9.51 -1.05 0.88
N ASN A 117 -9.90 -2.25 0.44
CA ASN A 117 -9.34 -2.89 -0.75
C ASN A 117 -9.59 -2.05 -2.01
N ARG A 118 -10.81 -1.51 -2.18
CA ARG A 118 -11.14 -0.64 -3.32
C ARG A 118 -10.40 0.70 -3.28
N LEU A 119 -10.18 1.27 -2.12
CA LEU A 119 -9.35 2.47 -1.96
C LEU A 119 -7.91 2.21 -2.37
N GLU A 120 -7.36 1.05 -2.02
CA GLU A 120 -6.01 0.63 -2.42
C GLU A 120 -5.91 0.42 -3.94
N GLU A 121 -6.89 -0.27 -4.55
CA GLU A 121 -6.96 -0.45 -6.00
C GLU A 121 -7.07 0.90 -6.73
N LEU A 122 -7.88 1.82 -6.20
CA LEU A 122 -8.03 3.17 -6.72
C LEU A 122 -6.72 3.96 -6.66
N HIS A 123 -5.98 3.85 -5.55
CA HIS A 123 -4.65 4.43 -5.41
C HIS A 123 -3.67 3.89 -6.47
N GLN A 124 -3.66 2.57 -6.68
CA GLN A 124 -2.83 1.95 -7.71
C GLN A 124 -3.19 2.41 -9.13
N ASP A 125 -4.48 2.59 -9.42
CA ASP A 125 -4.92 3.10 -10.72
C ASP A 125 -4.52 4.57 -10.92
N LEU A 126 -4.52 5.39 -9.86
CA LEU A 126 -3.98 6.76 -9.89
C LEU A 126 -2.48 6.78 -10.18
N GLU A 127 -1.70 5.89 -9.57
CA GLU A 127 -0.26 5.78 -9.84
C GLU A 127 0.02 5.34 -11.29
N LYS A 128 -0.76 4.37 -11.80
CA LYS A 128 -0.64 3.90 -13.20
C LYS A 128 -0.97 5.00 -14.19
N LEU A 129 -1.94 5.87 -13.87
CA LEU A 129 -2.40 6.95 -14.76
C LEU A 129 -1.27 7.89 -15.19
N SER A 130 -0.28 8.12 -14.32
CA SER A 130 0.90 8.94 -14.63
C SER A 130 1.77 8.39 -15.76
N ARG A 131 1.69 7.08 -16.03
CA ARG A 131 2.53 6.34 -16.98
C ARG A 131 1.81 6.02 -18.30
N LEU A 132 0.51 6.26 -18.37
CA LEU A 132 -0.30 5.94 -19.56
C LEU A 132 -0.23 7.09 -20.57
N GLU A 133 -0.20 6.74 -21.87
CA GLU A 133 -0.34 7.69 -22.97
C GLU A 133 -1.80 8.15 -23.11
N ASP A 134 -2.72 7.18 -23.20
CA ASP A 134 -4.17 7.45 -23.19
C ASP A 134 -4.73 7.32 -21.77
N LYS A 135 -5.11 8.44 -21.19
CA LYS A 135 -5.61 8.55 -19.82
C LYS A 135 -7.12 8.50 -19.71
N GLY A 136 -7.83 8.69 -20.81
CA GLY A 136 -9.30 8.83 -20.84
C GLY A 136 -10.03 7.64 -20.19
N PRO A 137 -9.87 6.41 -20.69
CA PRO A 137 -10.57 5.24 -20.15
C PRO A 137 -10.26 4.96 -18.67
N THR A 138 -9.03 5.24 -18.26
CA THR A 138 -8.62 5.04 -16.86
C THR A 138 -9.22 6.09 -15.94
N LEU A 139 -9.34 7.34 -16.39
CA LEU A 139 -10.03 8.40 -15.64
C LEU A 139 -11.51 8.08 -15.42
N GLU A 140 -12.22 7.63 -16.45
CA GLU A 140 -13.62 7.21 -16.34
C GLU A 140 -13.79 6.06 -15.34
N LYS A 141 -12.86 5.09 -15.37
CA LYS A 141 -12.82 4.00 -14.38
C LYS A 141 -12.64 4.54 -12.97
N ILE A 142 -11.67 5.44 -12.75
CA ILE A 142 -11.38 6.05 -11.45
C ILE A 142 -12.60 6.80 -10.92
N GLU A 143 -13.26 7.59 -11.75
CA GLU A 143 -14.48 8.32 -11.36
C GLU A 143 -15.62 7.36 -10.98
N SER A 144 -15.82 6.31 -11.75
CA SER A 144 -16.80 5.25 -11.46
C SER A 144 -16.50 4.54 -10.13
N GLU A 145 -15.22 4.19 -9.87
CA GLU A 145 -14.81 3.55 -8.62
C GLU A 145 -14.99 4.47 -7.41
N MET A 146 -14.71 5.76 -7.53
CA MET A 146 -14.99 6.74 -6.46
C MET A 146 -16.48 6.75 -6.09
N GLN A 147 -17.38 6.71 -7.08
CA GLN A 147 -18.83 6.66 -6.83
C GLN A 147 -19.25 5.33 -6.20
N ALA A 148 -18.67 4.22 -6.63
CA ALA A 148 -18.93 2.90 -6.03
C ALA A 148 -18.50 2.86 -4.56
N ILE A 149 -17.33 3.40 -4.22
CA ILE A 149 -16.86 3.49 -2.84
C ILE A 149 -17.78 4.37 -1.99
N LEU A 150 -18.23 5.51 -2.50
CA LEU A 150 -19.21 6.36 -1.83
C LEU A 150 -20.53 5.62 -1.55
N GLY A 151 -20.96 4.74 -2.47
CA GLY A 151 -22.11 3.84 -2.28
C GLY A 151 -21.89 2.86 -1.13
N LEU A 152 -20.72 2.21 -1.08
CA LEU A 152 -20.36 1.28 0.00
C LEU A 152 -20.29 1.96 1.37
N ILE A 153 -19.76 3.19 1.44
CA ILE A 153 -19.71 3.97 2.67
C ILE A 153 -21.12 4.25 3.19
N ARG A 154 -22.08 4.60 2.31
CA ARG A 154 -23.48 4.80 2.69
C ARG A 154 -24.12 3.52 3.22
N SER A 155 -23.88 2.39 2.54
CA SER A 155 -24.40 1.10 2.97
C SER A 155 -23.84 0.66 4.32
N ARG A 156 -22.54 0.92 4.56
CA ARG A 156 -21.91 0.68 5.86
C ARG A 156 -22.57 1.49 6.97
N GLU A 157 -22.81 2.79 6.76
CA GLU A 157 -23.49 3.63 7.76
C GLU A 157 -24.92 3.15 8.04
N GLN A 158 -25.64 2.66 7.03
CA GLN A 158 -26.96 2.07 7.22
C GLN A 158 -26.91 0.82 8.08
N LEU A 159 -25.93 -0.08 7.86
CA LEU A 159 -25.72 -1.26 8.70
C LEU A 159 -25.42 -0.88 10.15
N ILE A 160 -24.54 0.06 10.39
CA ILE A 160 -24.19 0.53 11.73
C ILE A 160 -25.42 1.08 12.44
N ASN A 161 -26.25 1.87 11.75
CA ASN A 161 -27.46 2.44 12.31
C ASN A 161 -28.52 1.34 12.65
N GLN A 162 -28.63 0.30 11.85
CA GLN A 162 -29.52 -0.83 12.14
C GLN A 162 -29.10 -1.59 13.39
N GLU A 163 -27.80 -1.84 13.57
CA GLU A 163 -27.26 -2.54 14.73
C GLU A 163 -27.29 -1.72 16.03
N THR A 164 -27.35 -0.37 15.93
CA THR A 164 -27.39 0.50 17.12
C THR A 164 -28.81 0.77 17.60
N VAL A 165 -29.83 0.48 16.81
CA VAL A 165 -31.27 0.74 17.14
C VAL A 165 -32.00 -0.53 17.57
N GLY A 166 -31.44 -1.73 17.38
CA GLY A 166 -31.97 -3.03 17.81
C GLY A 166 -31.40 -3.45 19.14
#